data_e4dd190b6f74587899ccace5290dc190
#
_entry.id   e4dd190b6f74587899ccace5290dc190
#
_cell.length_a   1.000
_cell.length_b   1.000
_cell.length_c   1.000
_cell.angle_alpha   90.00
_cell.angle_beta   90.00
_cell.angle_gamma   90.00
#
_symmetry.space_group_name_H-M   'P 1'
#
loop_
_entity.id
_entity.type
_entity.pdbx_description
1 polymer ?
#
loop_
_entity_poly.entity_id
_entity_poly.type
_entity_poly.pdbx_seq_one_letter_code
_entity_poly.pdbx_strand_id
1 'polypeptide(L)'
;MNDDSRPEAGRFIRPVDLDNEKRSTLGAKIGWSLEAFAWDWVYWNPMAALSLEAASNTVSRILKTIGPATSQHRSMIRNLRMAFPDWSEKQVEECAKGAWENLGRLAGEMPHLAKMKPYVRDSRIEVVGAERLDTIRASKKPVVFVTGHFANWEVMASAICNRPLDCQITYRAANNPYIDRRIAKARHAYGIQVLTPKGAGTRELMRALGRGQSIALLNDQKFNQGLAVPFFGHDAMTAPGPTRLAMKFKAPLLPISCKRLGPARYRVTFHEPLMPDADPDEEKAIYNTVLLINRFTEAVIREAPDQWFWMHNRWPKAAWAKAGVM
;
A
#
# COMPACT_ATOMS: atom_id res chain seq x y z
N MET A 1 21.17 -6.39 -33.12
CA MET A 1 20.04 -7.32 -32.95
C MET A 1 19.20 -6.75 -31.83
N ASN A 2 18.15 -6.00 -32.21
CA ASN A 2 17.18 -5.44 -31.26
C ASN A 2 16.27 -6.56 -30.81
N ASP A 3 16.38 -6.98 -29.57
CA ASP A 3 15.40 -7.85 -28.94
C ASP A 3 14.30 -6.96 -28.33
N ASP A 4 13.29 -6.70 -29.14
CA ASP A 4 12.11 -5.89 -28.81
C ASP A 4 10.97 -6.79 -28.32
N SER A 5 11.26 -7.71 -27.39
CA SER A 5 10.26 -8.52 -26.70
C SER A 5 9.70 -7.78 -25.45
N ARG A 6 9.25 -6.54 -25.63
CA ARG A 6 8.34 -5.93 -24.67
C ARG A 6 6.98 -6.61 -24.82
N PRO A 7 6.35 -7.12 -23.74
CA PRO A 7 4.98 -7.58 -23.83
C PRO A 7 4.13 -6.42 -24.32
N GLU A 8 3.27 -6.69 -25.31
CA GLU A 8 2.39 -5.72 -25.95
C GLU A 8 1.76 -4.76 -24.93
N ALA A 9 2.06 -3.49 -25.10
CA ALA A 9 1.41 -2.39 -24.40
C ALA A 9 -0.08 -2.41 -24.75
N GLY A 10 -0.92 -3.04 -23.93
CA GLY A 10 -2.35 -3.10 -24.24
C GLY A 10 -3.24 -3.93 -23.34
N ARG A 11 -2.74 -4.72 -22.40
CA ARG A 11 -3.62 -5.33 -21.38
C ARG A 11 -3.81 -4.39 -20.21
N PHE A 12 -4.54 -3.31 -20.44
CA PHE A 12 -5.24 -2.63 -19.37
C PHE A 12 -6.03 -3.69 -18.60
N ILE A 13 -5.71 -3.81 -17.32
CA ILE A 13 -6.58 -4.54 -16.41
C ILE A 13 -7.93 -3.86 -16.52
N ARG A 14 -8.93 -4.62 -16.93
CA ARG A 14 -10.31 -4.17 -16.81
C ARG A 14 -10.53 -3.78 -15.35
N PRO A 15 -10.87 -2.54 -15.02
CA PRO A 15 -11.39 -2.24 -13.69
C PRO A 15 -12.50 -3.25 -13.43
N VAL A 16 -12.48 -3.87 -12.25
CA VAL A 16 -13.47 -4.92 -11.85
C VAL A 16 -14.91 -4.39 -11.96
N ASP A 17 -15.08 -3.08 -12.03
CA ASP A 17 -16.36 -2.40 -12.05
C ASP A 17 -16.92 -2.04 -13.42
N LEU A 18 -16.29 -2.41 -14.54
CA LEU A 18 -16.97 -2.24 -15.85
C LEU A 18 -18.26 -3.05 -15.93
N ASP A 19 -18.35 -4.19 -15.26
CA ASP A 19 -19.59 -4.98 -15.20
C ASP A 19 -20.61 -4.35 -14.23
N ASN A 20 -20.15 -3.76 -13.12
CA ASN A 20 -21.01 -2.98 -12.21
C ASN A 20 -21.51 -1.69 -12.88
N GLU A 21 -20.64 -0.99 -13.61
CA GLU A 21 -21.00 0.20 -14.37
C GLU A 21 -22.07 -0.10 -15.44
N LYS A 22 -21.95 -1.23 -16.16
CA LYS A 22 -22.94 -1.66 -17.15
C LYS A 22 -24.30 -1.98 -16.53
N ARG A 23 -24.33 -2.51 -15.31
CA ARG A 23 -25.55 -2.86 -14.57
C ARG A 23 -26.12 -1.71 -13.75
N SER A 24 -25.43 -0.58 -13.65
CA SER A 24 -25.82 0.54 -12.81
C SER A 24 -26.94 1.37 -13.44
N THR A 25 -27.80 1.91 -12.61
CA THR A 25 -28.88 2.81 -13.03
C THR A 25 -28.32 4.12 -13.60
N LEU A 26 -29.11 4.79 -14.46
CA LEU A 26 -28.76 6.10 -15.02
C LEU A 26 -28.48 7.11 -13.89
N GLY A 27 -29.30 7.12 -12.81
CA GLY A 27 -29.11 8.00 -11.66
C GLY A 27 -27.75 7.77 -10.96
N ALA A 28 -27.32 6.51 -10.77
CA ALA A 28 -26.01 6.20 -10.22
C ALA A 28 -24.87 6.74 -11.10
N LYS A 29 -24.98 6.59 -12.42
CA LYS A 29 -23.98 7.11 -13.36
C LYS A 29 -23.89 8.62 -13.35
N ILE A 30 -25.02 9.33 -13.27
CA ILE A 30 -25.05 10.80 -13.12
C ILE A 30 -24.39 11.19 -11.80
N GLY A 31 -24.74 10.54 -10.67
CA GLY A 31 -24.11 10.80 -9.37
C GLY A 31 -22.59 10.63 -9.41
N TRP A 32 -22.10 9.53 -10.00
CA TRP A 32 -20.66 9.29 -10.15
C TRP A 32 -19.98 10.32 -11.06
N SER A 33 -20.67 10.79 -12.12
CA SER A 33 -20.13 11.83 -13.01
C SER A 33 -19.99 13.16 -12.27
N LEU A 34 -21.00 13.56 -11.49
CA LEU A 34 -20.97 14.78 -10.70
C LEU A 34 -19.88 14.72 -9.61
N GLU A 35 -19.77 13.58 -8.90
CA GLU A 35 -18.71 13.37 -7.90
C GLU A 35 -17.32 13.44 -8.55
N ALA A 36 -17.12 12.78 -9.69
CA ALA A 36 -15.85 12.80 -10.41
C ALA A 36 -15.51 14.19 -10.94
N PHE A 37 -16.52 14.94 -11.44
CA PHE A 37 -16.35 16.32 -11.85
C PHE A 37 -15.93 17.20 -10.66
N ALA A 38 -16.63 17.10 -9.53
CA ALA A 38 -16.27 17.84 -8.32
C ALA A 38 -14.87 17.48 -7.84
N TRP A 39 -14.51 16.17 -7.85
CA TRP A 39 -13.19 15.69 -7.48
C TRP A 39 -12.08 16.25 -8.38
N ASP A 40 -12.33 16.34 -9.70
CA ASP A 40 -11.39 16.94 -10.65
C ASP A 40 -11.20 18.44 -10.40
N TRP A 41 -12.28 19.19 -10.20
CA TRP A 41 -12.23 20.65 -10.10
C TRP A 41 -11.83 21.15 -8.70
N VAL A 42 -12.18 20.43 -7.65
CA VAL A 42 -11.90 20.86 -6.27
C VAL A 42 -10.54 20.34 -5.79
N TYR A 43 -10.11 19.18 -6.27
CA TYR A 43 -8.90 18.53 -5.79
C TYR A 43 -7.87 18.29 -6.90
N TRP A 44 -8.18 17.46 -7.91
CA TRP A 44 -7.16 16.95 -8.84
C TRP A 44 -6.48 18.05 -9.65
N ASN A 45 -7.27 18.85 -10.37
CA ASN A 45 -6.73 19.89 -11.25
C ASN A 45 -6.04 21.03 -10.49
N PRO A 46 -6.60 21.57 -9.38
CA PRO A 46 -5.89 22.54 -8.55
C PRO A 46 -4.55 22.01 -8.04
N MET A 47 -4.51 20.77 -7.54
CA MET A 47 -3.26 20.17 -7.05
C MET A 47 -2.28 19.92 -8.21
N ALA A 48 -2.73 19.45 -9.36
CA ALA A 48 -1.89 19.24 -10.54
C ALA A 48 -1.27 20.55 -11.10
N ALA A 49 -1.96 21.68 -10.90
CA ALA A 49 -1.50 23.01 -11.34
C ALA A 49 -0.39 23.59 -10.43
N LEU A 50 -0.30 23.15 -9.18
CA LEU A 50 0.75 23.56 -8.25
C LEU A 50 2.07 22.84 -8.55
N SER A 51 3.17 23.34 -7.97
CA SER A 51 4.39 22.52 -7.89
C SER A 51 4.13 21.31 -6.97
N LEU A 52 4.92 20.24 -7.16
CA LEU A 52 4.79 19.02 -6.36
C LEU A 52 4.90 19.32 -4.85
N GLU A 53 5.83 20.16 -4.45
CA GLU A 53 6.02 20.56 -3.06
C GLU A 53 4.86 21.43 -2.54
N ALA A 54 4.37 22.35 -3.36
CA ALA A 54 3.23 23.20 -3.00
C ALA A 54 1.97 22.35 -2.83
N ALA A 55 1.68 21.43 -3.73
CA ALA A 55 0.55 20.50 -3.62
C ALA A 55 0.66 19.62 -2.37
N SER A 56 1.83 18.99 -2.14
CA SER A 56 2.13 18.21 -0.95
C SER A 56 1.89 19.01 0.34
N ASN A 57 2.42 20.23 0.43
CA ASN A 57 2.29 21.09 1.60
C ASN A 57 0.86 21.61 1.81
N THR A 58 0.14 21.93 0.74
CA THR A 58 -1.24 22.45 0.80
C THR A 58 -2.18 21.42 1.40
N VAL A 59 -2.23 20.22 0.83
CA VAL A 59 -3.13 19.17 1.33
C VAL A 59 -2.70 18.68 2.72
N SER A 60 -1.40 18.64 2.98
CA SER A 60 -0.83 18.33 4.29
C SER A 60 -1.36 19.28 5.38
N ARG A 61 -1.29 20.60 5.17
CA ARG A 61 -1.80 21.61 6.12
C ARG A 61 -3.30 21.46 6.33
N ILE A 62 -4.05 21.26 5.24
CA ILE A 62 -5.52 21.05 5.32
C ILE A 62 -5.81 19.84 6.21
N LEU A 63 -5.25 18.66 5.89
CA LEU A 63 -5.57 17.44 6.64
C LEU A 63 -5.05 17.48 8.09
N LYS A 64 -3.89 18.10 8.34
CA LYS A 64 -3.38 18.32 9.70
C LYS A 64 -4.31 19.17 10.55
N THR A 65 -5.03 20.13 9.93
CA THR A 65 -5.96 21.05 10.62
C THR A 65 -7.32 20.41 10.82
N ILE A 66 -7.94 19.84 9.76
CA ILE A 66 -9.30 19.33 9.83
C ILE A 66 -9.40 17.88 10.32
N GLY A 67 -8.33 17.09 10.10
CA GLY A 67 -8.28 15.67 10.46
C GLY A 67 -8.62 15.40 11.92
N PRO A 68 -8.07 16.14 12.89
CA PRO A 68 -8.37 15.98 14.32
C PRO A 68 -9.85 16.09 14.68
N ALA A 69 -10.66 16.79 13.91
CA ALA A 69 -12.10 16.91 14.13
C ALA A 69 -12.92 15.70 13.64
N THR A 70 -12.28 14.72 12.99
CA THR A 70 -12.97 13.58 12.38
C THR A 70 -13.06 12.36 13.33
N SER A 71 -13.98 11.43 13.01
CA SER A 71 -14.07 10.15 13.73
C SER A 71 -12.82 9.27 13.52
N GLN A 72 -12.14 9.44 12.40
CA GLN A 72 -10.90 8.72 12.07
C GLN A 72 -9.76 9.08 13.01
N HIS A 73 -9.71 10.32 13.50
CA HIS A 73 -8.72 10.71 14.50
C HIS A 73 -8.84 9.92 15.79
N ARG A 74 -10.07 9.69 16.27
CA ARG A 74 -10.31 8.82 17.45
C ARG A 74 -9.80 7.38 17.22
N SER A 75 -9.92 6.88 15.99
CA SER A 75 -9.36 5.58 15.64
C SER A 75 -7.83 5.58 15.64
N MET A 76 -7.21 6.64 15.14
CA MET A 76 -5.74 6.82 15.21
C MET A 76 -5.25 6.83 16.66
N ILE A 77 -5.86 7.64 17.53
CA ILE A 77 -5.50 7.74 18.95
C ILE A 77 -5.59 6.38 19.64
N ARG A 78 -6.68 5.63 19.41
CA ARG A 78 -6.83 4.27 19.97
C ARG A 78 -5.74 3.32 19.47
N ASN A 79 -5.46 3.31 18.18
CA ASN A 79 -4.44 2.46 17.61
C ASN A 79 -3.03 2.83 18.12
N LEU A 80 -2.73 4.12 18.27
CA LEU A 80 -1.47 4.59 18.83
C LEU A 80 -1.29 4.17 20.29
N ARG A 81 -2.33 4.30 21.12
CA ARG A 81 -2.30 3.83 22.51
C ARG A 81 -2.12 2.32 22.64
N MET A 82 -2.68 1.54 21.68
CA MET A 82 -2.43 0.11 21.59
C MET A 82 -0.97 -0.21 21.29
N ALA A 83 -0.38 0.51 20.33
CA ALA A 83 0.97 0.24 19.87
C ALA A 83 2.05 0.80 20.82
N PHE A 84 1.76 1.90 21.50
CA PHE A 84 2.70 2.64 22.34
C PHE A 84 2.07 2.98 23.70
N PRO A 85 1.83 1.98 24.56
CA PRO A 85 1.14 2.20 25.83
C PRO A 85 1.89 3.13 26.79
N ASP A 86 3.21 3.23 26.65
CA ASP A 86 4.07 4.06 27.50
C ASP A 86 4.16 5.54 27.03
N TRP A 87 3.51 5.87 25.90
CA TRP A 87 3.53 7.25 25.40
C TRP A 87 2.57 8.15 26.19
N SER A 88 3.02 9.35 26.47
CA SER A 88 2.17 10.41 27.02
C SER A 88 1.10 10.83 25.99
N GLU A 89 -0.01 11.39 26.48
CA GLU A 89 -1.08 11.92 25.62
C GLU A 89 -0.53 12.90 24.57
N LYS A 90 0.46 13.72 24.96
CA LYS A 90 1.11 14.66 24.05
C LYS A 90 1.84 13.94 22.90
N GLN A 91 2.58 12.87 23.18
CA GLN A 91 3.29 12.11 22.15
C GLN A 91 2.30 11.40 21.20
N VAL A 92 1.22 10.85 21.74
CA VAL A 92 0.16 10.22 20.94
C VAL A 92 -0.50 11.24 20.00
N GLU A 93 -0.84 12.42 20.52
CA GLU A 93 -1.48 13.49 19.75
C GLU A 93 -0.54 14.08 18.67
N GLU A 94 0.73 14.27 18.99
CA GLU A 94 1.75 14.74 18.05
C GLU A 94 1.95 13.73 16.91
N CYS A 95 2.04 12.46 17.23
CA CYS A 95 2.13 11.40 16.22
C CYS A 95 0.87 11.32 15.33
N ALA A 96 -0.32 11.43 15.92
CA ALA A 96 -1.57 11.45 15.16
C ALA A 96 -1.64 12.66 14.20
N LYS A 97 -1.19 13.85 14.63
CA LYS A 97 -1.07 15.04 13.76
C LYS A 97 -0.04 14.83 12.64
N GLY A 98 1.09 14.18 12.94
CA GLY A 98 2.08 13.78 11.95
C GLY A 98 1.51 12.80 10.93
N ALA A 99 0.70 11.83 11.37
CA ALA A 99 0.02 10.88 10.48
C ALA A 99 -0.98 11.58 9.54
N TRP A 100 -1.73 12.57 10.03
CA TRP A 100 -2.57 13.42 9.17
C TRP A 100 -1.75 14.23 8.18
N GLU A 101 -0.61 14.77 8.62
CA GLU A 101 0.32 15.48 7.75
C GLU A 101 0.83 14.56 6.63
N ASN A 102 1.31 13.36 6.98
CA ASN A 102 1.79 12.39 5.99
C ASN A 102 0.71 11.97 4.99
N LEU A 103 -0.52 11.72 5.46
CA LEU A 103 -1.65 11.38 4.59
C LEU A 103 -1.99 12.54 3.64
N GLY A 104 -1.96 13.77 4.14
CA GLY A 104 -2.18 14.95 3.33
C GLY A 104 -1.11 15.14 2.25
N ARG A 105 0.15 14.89 2.60
CA ARG A 105 1.25 14.90 1.62
C ARG A 105 1.05 13.86 0.54
N LEU A 106 0.72 12.61 0.90
CA LEU A 106 0.41 11.56 -0.05
C LEU A 106 -0.70 11.98 -1.01
N ALA A 107 -1.81 12.50 -0.47
CA ALA A 107 -2.92 12.96 -1.30
C ALA A 107 -2.48 14.11 -2.24
N GLY A 108 -1.78 15.14 -1.73
CA GLY A 108 -1.30 16.24 -2.56
C GLY A 108 -0.32 15.82 -3.67
N GLU A 109 0.42 14.73 -3.45
CA GLU A 109 1.40 14.18 -4.40
C GLU A 109 0.77 13.29 -5.49
N MET A 110 -0.43 12.77 -5.28
CA MET A 110 -1.12 11.86 -6.22
C MET A 110 -1.18 12.39 -7.68
N PRO A 111 -1.55 13.65 -7.94
CA PRO A 111 -1.56 14.17 -9.32
C PRO A 111 -0.18 14.29 -9.96
N HIS A 112 0.88 14.19 -9.15
CA HIS A 112 2.27 14.35 -9.58
C HIS A 112 3.05 13.03 -9.65
N LEU A 113 2.43 11.88 -9.43
CA LEU A 113 3.13 10.59 -9.38
C LEU A 113 4.07 10.38 -10.58
N ALA A 114 3.66 10.74 -11.78
CA ALA A 114 4.47 10.60 -12.99
C ALA A 114 5.80 11.39 -12.95
N LYS A 115 5.91 12.40 -12.07
CA LYS A 115 7.13 13.20 -11.87
C LYS A 115 8.09 12.57 -10.85
N MET A 116 7.66 11.57 -10.09
CA MET A 116 8.42 10.91 -9.02
C MET A 116 8.91 9.52 -9.48
N LYS A 117 9.73 9.50 -10.55
CA LYS A 117 10.28 8.24 -11.08
C LYS A 117 11.50 7.80 -10.26
N PRO A 118 11.58 6.53 -9.81
CA PRO A 118 12.80 5.96 -9.27
C PRO A 118 13.83 5.74 -10.38
N TYR A 119 15.08 5.49 -10.01
CA TYR A 119 16.18 5.10 -10.89
C TYR A 119 16.55 6.12 -11.99
N VAL A 120 16.13 7.37 -11.86
CA VAL A 120 16.56 8.46 -12.74
C VAL A 120 17.57 9.36 -12.01
N ARG A 121 18.35 10.12 -12.76
CA ARG A 121 19.25 11.12 -12.17
C ARG A 121 18.42 12.12 -11.33
N ASP A 122 18.94 12.48 -10.17
CA ASP A 122 18.28 13.39 -9.22
C ASP A 122 16.87 12.94 -8.76
N SER A 123 16.65 11.61 -8.75
CA SER A 123 15.41 11.03 -8.29
C SER A 123 15.05 11.50 -6.88
N ARG A 124 13.76 11.76 -6.66
CA ARG A 124 13.18 12.00 -5.33
C ARG A 124 13.00 10.72 -4.52
N ILE A 125 13.26 9.57 -5.14
CA ILE A 125 13.13 8.24 -4.54
C ILE A 125 14.51 7.59 -4.52
N GLU A 126 15.10 7.56 -3.34
CA GLU A 126 16.27 6.73 -3.04
C GLU A 126 15.81 5.27 -2.94
N VAL A 127 16.46 4.37 -3.64
CA VAL A 127 16.13 2.94 -3.60
C VAL A 127 17.32 2.17 -3.05
N VAL A 128 17.09 1.46 -1.94
CA VAL A 128 18.09 0.61 -1.27
C VAL A 128 17.71 -0.85 -1.51
N GLY A 129 18.68 -1.71 -1.79
CA GLY A 129 18.46 -3.13 -2.07
C GLY A 129 17.90 -3.42 -3.47
N ALA A 130 18.04 -2.49 -4.43
CA ALA A 130 17.53 -2.66 -5.80
C ALA A 130 18.17 -3.85 -6.54
N GLU A 131 19.38 -4.24 -6.18
CA GLU A 131 20.10 -5.41 -6.71
C GLU A 131 19.36 -6.73 -6.46
N ARG A 132 18.51 -6.79 -5.44
CA ARG A 132 17.65 -7.95 -5.15
C ARG A 132 16.63 -8.17 -6.27
N LEU A 133 16.12 -7.10 -6.87
CA LEU A 133 15.20 -7.20 -8.01
C LEU A 133 15.92 -7.78 -9.24
N ASP A 134 17.18 -7.41 -9.46
CA ASP A 134 17.98 -7.95 -10.56
C ASP A 134 18.28 -9.46 -10.34
N THR A 135 18.55 -9.86 -9.10
CA THR A 135 18.71 -11.27 -8.70
C THR A 135 17.43 -12.08 -8.92
N ILE A 136 16.27 -11.53 -8.53
CA ILE A 136 14.97 -12.15 -8.75
C ILE A 136 14.71 -12.33 -10.25
N ARG A 137 14.93 -11.30 -11.04
CA ARG A 137 14.79 -11.37 -12.51
C ARG A 137 15.69 -12.44 -13.11
N ALA A 138 16.95 -12.49 -12.70
CA ALA A 138 17.92 -13.46 -13.22
C ALA A 138 17.53 -14.91 -12.85
N SER A 139 16.93 -15.13 -11.69
CA SER A 139 16.48 -16.45 -11.25
C SER A 139 15.28 -16.97 -12.03
N LYS A 140 14.53 -16.11 -12.72
CA LYS A 140 13.24 -16.40 -13.37
C LYS A 140 12.20 -17.04 -12.44
N LYS A 141 12.37 -16.90 -11.13
CA LYS A 141 11.43 -17.38 -10.11
C LYS A 141 10.61 -16.21 -9.58
N PRO A 142 9.32 -16.41 -9.29
CA PRO A 142 8.49 -15.37 -8.73
C PRO A 142 8.87 -15.08 -7.28
N VAL A 143 8.50 -13.89 -6.82
CA VAL A 143 8.58 -13.48 -5.40
C VAL A 143 7.25 -12.87 -4.99
N VAL A 144 6.90 -13.00 -3.71
CA VAL A 144 5.75 -12.35 -3.09
C VAL A 144 6.26 -11.15 -2.31
N PHE A 145 6.09 -9.96 -2.86
CA PHE A 145 6.38 -8.72 -2.13
C PHE A 145 5.33 -8.47 -1.05
N VAL A 146 5.77 -8.22 0.17
CA VAL A 146 4.93 -7.89 1.32
C VAL A 146 5.30 -6.52 1.87
N THR A 147 4.30 -5.70 2.13
CA THR A 147 4.50 -4.34 2.64
C THR A 147 3.30 -3.84 3.43
N GLY A 148 3.42 -2.64 3.99
CA GLY A 148 2.36 -1.92 4.69
C GLY A 148 2.06 -0.55 4.06
N HIS A 149 1.05 0.12 4.59
CA HIS A 149 0.68 1.48 4.18
C HIS A 149 1.63 2.51 4.84
N PHE A 150 2.93 2.43 4.49
CA PHE A 150 3.99 3.30 4.98
C PHE A 150 4.16 4.53 4.10
N ALA A 151 4.34 5.69 4.69
CA ALA A 151 4.65 6.96 4.03
C ALA A 151 3.79 7.21 2.78
N ASN A 152 4.36 6.99 1.60
CA ASN A 152 3.64 7.00 0.32
C ASN A 152 3.83 5.63 -0.36
N TRP A 153 2.86 4.74 -0.17
CA TRP A 153 2.91 3.38 -0.72
C TRP A 153 2.87 3.31 -2.25
N GLU A 154 2.46 4.39 -2.94
CA GLU A 154 2.50 4.44 -4.41
C GLU A 154 3.94 4.37 -4.92
N VAL A 155 4.89 4.99 -4.21
CA VAL A 155 6.31 4.98 -4.65
C VAL A 155 6.95 3.60 -4.53
N MET A 156 6.49 2.74 -3.62
CA MET A 156 6.97 1.35 -3.53
C MET A 156 6.58 0.55 -4.77
N ALA A 157 5.31 0.66 -5.20
CA ALA A 157 4.85 0.01 -6.42
C ALA A 157 5.62 0.47 -7.66
N SER A 158 5.90 1.78 -7.75
CA SER A 158 6.73 2.32 -8.82
C SER A 158 8.17 1.81 -8.77
N ALA A 159 8.76 1.68 -7.59
CA ALA A 159 10.11 1.14 -7.44
C ALA A 159 10.23 -0.32 -7.93
N ILE A 160 9.18 -1.12 -7.76
CA ILE A 160 9.12 -2.48 -8.33
C ILE A 160 8.98 -2.40 -9.86
N CYS A 161 7.99 -1.66 -10.36
CA CYS A 161 7.56 -1.72 -11.75
C CYS A 161 8.47 -0.94 -12.72
N ASN A 162 9.31 -0.03 -12.24
CA ASN A 162 10.30 0.66 -13.08
C ASN A 162 11.63 -0.11 -13.23
N ARG A 163 11.69 -1.35 -12.76
CA ARG A 163 12.69 -2.34 -13.14
C ARG A 163 12.06 -3.36 -14.11
N PRO A 164 12.84 -4.04 -14.94
CA PRO A 164 12.34 -5.06 -15.86
C PRO A 164 11.97 -6.36 -15.10
N LEU A 165 10.95 -6.27 -14.25
CA LEU A 165 10.40 -7.35 -13.44
C LEU A 165 8.90 -7.41 -13.65
N ASP A 166 8.41 -8.57 -14.11
CA ASP A 166 6.97 -8.79 -14.21
C ASP A 166 6.35 -8.94 -12.83
N CYS A 167 5.59 -7.94 -12.41
CA CYS A 167 4.94 -7.91 -11.11
C CYS A 167 3.52 -7.40 -11.20
N GLN A 168 2.59 -8.12 -10.56
CA GLN A 168 1.21 -7.67 -10.38
C GLN A 168 1.06 -6.97 -9.04
N ILE A 169 0.58 -5.74 -9.08
CA ILE A 169 0.31 -4.93 -7.87
C ILE A 169 -1.17 -5.09 -7.51
N THR A 170 -1.45 -5.52 -6.28
CA THR A 170 -2.83 -5.56 -5.78
C THR A 170 -3.30 -4.18 -5.37
N TYR A 171 -4.55 -3.85 -5.67
CA TYR A 171 -5.14 -2.58 -5.27
C TYR A 171 -6.61 -2.75 -4.88
N ARG A 172 -7.14 -1.78 -4.16
CA ARG A 172 -8.57 -1.61 -3.97
C ARG A 172 -9.08 -0.55 -4.93
N ALA A 173 -10.03 -0.92 -5.78
CA ALA A 173 -10.71 0.03 -6.66
C ALA A 173 -11.43 1.12 -5.83
N ALA A 174 -11.44 2.35 -6.33
CA ALA A 174 -12.26 3.40 -5.75
C ALA A 174 -13.75 3.07 -5.94
N ASN A 175 -14.60 3.54 -5.02
CA ASN A 175 -16.05 3.27 -5.11
C ASN A 175 -16.68 3.91 -6.36
N ASN A 176 -16.13 5.05 -6.81
CA ASN A 176 -16.55 5.71 -8.03
C ASN A 176 -15.67 5.24 -9.21
N PRO A 177 -16.24 4.57 -10.24
CA PRO A 177 -15.47 4.01 -11.34
C PRO A 177 -14.80 5.08 -12.22
N TYR A 178 -15.33 6.30 -12.26
CA TYR A 178 -14.70 7.40 -13.01
C TYR A 178 -13.45 7.92 -12.31
N ILE A 179 -13.49 8.03 -10.98
CA ILE A 179 -12.32 8.36 -10.14
C ILE A 179 -11.29 7.25 -10.22
N ASP A 180 -11.73 5.97 -10.13
CA ASP A 180 -10.85 4.81 -10.24
C ASP A 180 -10.04 4.81 -11.54
N ARG A 181 -10.69 5.09 -12.67
CA ARG A 181 -10.01 5.21 -13.98
C ARG A 181 -8.96 6.31 -14.00
N ARG A 182 -9.20 7.44 -13.32
CA ARG A 182 -8.20 8.54 -13.23
C ARG A 182 -6.98 8.11 -12.42
N ILE A 183 -7.21 7.48 -11.29
CA ILE A 183 -6.14 6.94 -10.43
C ILE A 183 -5.34 5.88 -11.19
N ALA A 184 -6.02 4.94 -11.86
CA ALA A 184 -5.38 3.92 -12.67
C ALA A 184 -4.52 4.52 -13.79
N LYS A 185 -5.02 5.57 -14.48
CA LYS A 185 -4.25 6.31 -15.51
C LYS A 185 -3.00 6.97 -14.92
N ALA A 186 -3.11 7.57 -13.74
CA ALA A 186 -1.96 8.18 -13.06
C ALA A 186 -0.92 7.13 -12.66
N ARG A 187 -1.35 5.97 -12.14
CA ARG A 187 -0.49 4.84 -11.81
C ARG A 187 0.22 4.28 -13.04
N HIS A 188 -0.49 4.16 -14.16
CA HIS A 188 0.10 3.72 -15.42
C HIS A 188 1.21 4.67 -15.88
N ALA A 189 0.96 5.98 -15.87
CA ALA A 189 1.96 7.00 -16.17
C ALA A 189 3.18 6.97 -15.23
N TYR A 190 3.01 6.43 -14.03
CA TYR A 190 4.04 6.26 -13.01
C TYR A 190 4.83 4.94 -13.17
N GLY A 191 4.47 4.11 -14.13
CA GLY A 191 5.16 2.84 -14.43
C GLY A 191 4.48 1.58 -13.92
N ILE A 192 3.32 1.68 -13.25
CA ILE A 192 2.58 0.51 -12.78
C ILE A 192 1.73 -0.03 -13.93
N GLN A 193 2.18 -1.14 -14.53
CA GLN A 193 1.53 -1.71 -15.72
C GLN A 193 0.35 -2.63 -15.38
N VAL A 194 0.45 -3.37 -14.28
CA VAL A 194 -0.54 -4.39 -13.92
C VAL A 194 -1.08 -4.17 -12.52
N LEU A 195 -2.39 -3.86 -12.45
CA LEU A 195 -3.14 -3.68 -11.21
C LEU A 195 -4.15 -4.83 -11.06
N THR A 196 -4.11 -5.57 -9.95
CA THR A 196 -5.02 -6.68 -9.68
C THR A 196 -5.97 -6.30 -8.55
N PRO A 197 -7.30 -6.28 -8.76
CA PRO A 197 -8.25 -5.93 -7.73
C PRO A 197 -8.27 -6.91 -6.56
N LYS A 198 -8.44 -6.41 -5.33
CA LYS A 198 -8.67 -7.27 -4.15
C LYS A 198 -9.99 -8.07 -4.32
N GLY A 199 -10.04 -9.26 -3.76
CA GLY A 199 -11.24 -10.13 -3.78
C GLY A 199 -11.22 -11.13 -4.93
N ALA A 200 -11.70 -10.78 -6.10
CA ALA A 200 -11.65 -11.65 -7.29
C ALA A 200 -10.20 -11.96 -7.74
N GLY A 201 -9.24 -11.22 -7.21
CA GLY A 201 -7.84 -11.26 -7.58
C GLY A 201 -7.06 -12.49 -7.10
N THR A 202 -7.50 -13.25 -6.08
CA THR A 202 -6.70 -14.41 -5.57
C THR A 202 -6.41 -15.42 -6.67
N ARG A 203 -7.40 -15.73 -7.51
CA ARG A 203 -7.23 -16.63 -8.65
C ARG A 203 -6.24 -16.07 -9.68
N GLU A 204 -6.30 -14.77 -9.93
CA GLU A 204 -5.38 -14.10 -10.86
C GLU A 204 -3.95 -14.03 -10.29
N LEU A 205 -3.79 -13.79 -8.99
CA LEU A 205 -2.48 -13.84 -8.33
C LEU A 205 -1.86 -15.26 -8.41
N MET A 206 -2.67 -16.31 -8.21
CA MET A 206 -2.20 -17.68 -8.38
C MET A 206 -1.77 -17.95 -9.83
N ARG A 207 -2.52 -17.44 -10.83
CA ARG A 207 -2.14 -17.57 -12.25
C ARG A 207 -0.84 -16.81 -12.55
N ALA A 208 -0.68 -15.62 -11.98
CA ALA A 208 0.53 -14.83 -12.14
C ALA A 208 1.77 -15.58 -11.62
N LEU A 209 1.70 -16.05 -10.38
CA LEU A 209 2.77 -16.85 -9.78
C LEU A 209 3.07 -18.13 -10.57
N GLY A 210 2.01 -18.81 -11.08
CA GLY A 210 2.15 -20.00 -11.93
C GLY A 210 2.83 -19.71 -13.27
N ARG A 211 2.79 -18.46 -13.76
CA ARG A 211 3.52 -18.01 -14.96
C ARG A 211 4.92 -17.46 -14.64
N GLY A 212 5.37 -17.54 -13.40
CA GLY A 212 6.63 -16.98 -12.96
C GLY A 212 6.64 -15.46 -12.71
N GLN A 213 5.46 -14.82 -12.74
CA GLN A 213 5.32 -13.40 -12.43
C GLN A 213 5.29 -13.19 -10.91
N SER A 214 5.92 -12.14 -10.44
CA SER A 214 5.85 -11.73 -9.04
C SER A 214 4.53 -11.03 -8.71
N ILE A 215 4.21 -10.94 -7.42
CA ILE A 215 3.04 -10.23 -6.92
C ILE A 215 3.42 -9.32 -5.75
N ALA A 216 2.70 -8.20 -5.58
CA ALA A 216 2.92 -7.29 -4.46
C ALA A 216 1.61 -7.00 -3.72
N LEU A 217 1.64 -7.12 -2.39
CA LEU A 217 0.48 -6.99 -1.52
C LEU A 217 0.79 -6.10 -0.30
N LEU A 218 -0.19 -5.26 0.05
CA LEU A 218 -0.25 -4.59 1.33
C LEU A 218 -0.92 -5.54 2.34
N ASN A 219 -0.24 -5.89 3.44
CA ASN A 219 -0.66 -6.95 4.38
C ASN A 219 -0.84 -6.46 5.82
N ASP A 220 -0.85 -5.17 6.06
CA ASP A 220 -0.84 -4.55 7.38
C ASP A 220 -2.22 -4.16 7.94
N GLN A 221 -3.29 -4.32 7.16
CA GLN A 221 -4.65 -4.01 7.59
C GLN A 221 -5.35 -5.24 8.21
N LYS A 222 -6.33 -4.98 9.08
CA LYS A 222 -7.16 -6.04 9.67
C LYS A 222 -7.91 -6.82 8.59
N PHE A 223 -7.85 -8.13 8.69
CA PHE A 223 -8.61 -9.05 7.85
C PHE A 223 -9.49 -9.94 8.75
N ASN A 224 -10.80 -9.72 8.75
CA ASN A 224 -11.71 -10.36 9.71
C ASN A 224 -11.68 -11.90 9.72
N GLN A 225 -11.33 -12.52 8.60
CA GLN A 225 -11.19 -13.98 8.44
C GLN A 225 -9.71 -14.42 8.53
N GLY A 226 -8.84 -13.55 9.05
CA GLY A 226 -7.43 -13.83 9.21
C GLY A 226 -7.09 -14.62 10.46
N LEU A 227 -5.81 -14.82 10.68
CA LEU A 227 -5.27 -15.41 11.90
C LEU A 227 -5.11 -14.35 12.98
N ALA A 228 -5.41 -14.71 14.22
CA ALA A 228 -5.07 -13.90 15.38
C ALA A 228 -3.58 -14.05 15.67
N VAL A 229 -2.79 -13.04 15.28
CA VAL A 229 -1.33 -13.04 15.42
C VAL A 229 -0.89 -11.76 16.13
N PRO A 230 0.05 -11.82 17.08
CA PRO A 230 0.54 -10.63 17.79
C PRO A 230 1.00 -9.52 16.86
N PHE A 231 0.56 -8.30 17.17
CA PHE A 231 1.00 -7.05 16.58
C PHE A 231 1.07 -5.99 17.67
N PHE A 232 2.24 -5.48 17.96
CA PHE A 232 2.52 -4.65 19.15
C PHE A 232 2.02 -5.30 20.46
N GLY A 233 2.27 -6.61 20.63
CA GLY A 233 1.88 -7.35 21.81
C GLY A 233 0.41 -7.72 21.95
N HIS A 234 -0.44 -7.33 21.00
CA HIS A 234 -1.88 -7.63 21.01
C HIS A 234 -2.30 -8.42 19.78
N ASP A 235 -3.19 -9.38 19.94
CA ASP A 235 -3.70 -10.18 18.84
C ASP A 235 -4.42 -9.31 17.80
N ALA A 236 -3.96 -9.38 16.57
CA ALA A 236 -4.52 -8.66 15.44
C ALA A 236 -4.85 -9.64 14.30
N MET A 237 -6.07 -9.54 13.78
CA MET A 237 -6.54 -10.38 12.68
C MET A 237 -5.75 -10.07 11.41
N THR A 238 -4.82 -10.95 11.03
CA THR A 238 -3.87 -10.77 9.93
C THR A 238 -4.13 -11.75 8.80
N ALA A 239 -4.10 -11.27 7.56
CA ALA A 239 -4.35 -12.09 6.38
C ALA A 239 -3.18 -13.06 6.13
N PRO A 240 -3.40 -14.40 6.07
CA PRO A 240 -2.37 -15.37 5.75
C PRO A 240 -2.12 -15.53 4.24
N GLY A 241 -2.87 -14.80 3.40
CA GLY A 241 -2.84 -14.97 1.94
C GLY A 241 -1.46 -14.89 1.31
N PRO A 242 -0.64 -13.86 1.58
CA PRO A 242 0.73 -13.79 1.05
C PRO A 242 1.59 -15.00 1.43
N THR A 243 1.52 -15.43 2.68
CA THR A 243 2.24 -16.62 3.18
C THR A 243 1.81 -17.89 2.47
N ARG A 244 0.50 -18.14 2.38
CA ARG A 244 -0.05 -19.32 1.67
C ARG A 244 0.35 -19.36 0.20
N LEU A 245 0.37 -18.20 -0.48
CA LEU A 245 0.82 -18.09 -1.85
C LEU A 245 2.33 -18.37 -1.96
N ALA A 246 3.14 -17.81 -1.07
CA ALA A 246 4.59 -18.05 -1.03
C ALA A 246 4.90 -19.54 -0.82
N MET A 247 4.25 -20.21 0.14
CA MET A 247 4.41 -21.64 0.38
C MET A 247 4.00 -22.48 -0.82
N LYS A 248 2.80 -22.24 -1.37
CA LYS A 248 2.27 -23.00 -2.52
C LYS A 248 3.18 -22.95 -3.75
N PHE A 249 3.79 -21.81 -4.03
CA PHE A 249 4.66 -21.60 -5.18
C PHE A 249 6.15 -21.70 -4.86
N LYS A 250 6.51 -22.08 -3.61
CA LYS A 250 7.89 -22.15 -3.12
C LYS A 250 8.66 -20.85 -3.42
N ALA A 251 7.96 -19.72 -3.30
CA ALA A 251 8.47 -18.38 -3.57
C ALA A 251 8.91 -17.71 -2.26
N PRO A 252 10.00 -16.95 -2.24
CA PRO A 252 10.34 -16.14 -1.08
C PRO A 252 9.35 -14.99 -0.90
N LEU A 253 9.20 -14.54 0.33
CA LEU A 253 8.57 -13.28 0.70
C LEU A 253 9.65 -12.18 0.68
N LEU A 254 9.41 -11.08 0.01
CA LEU A 254 10.34 -9.94 0.01
C LEU A 254 9.68 -8.72 0.66
N PRO A 255 10.09 -8.39 1.89
CA PRO A 255 9.55 -7.23 2.58
C PRO A 255 10.04 -5.93 1.95
N ILE A 256 9.13 -4.94 1.84
CA ILE A 256 9.44 -3.61 1.34
C ILE A 256 8.95 -2.57 2.34
N SER A 257 9.77 -1.55 2.58
CA SER A 257 9.37 -0.38 3.36
C SER A 257 9.55 0.91 2.56
N CYS A 258 8.82 1.94 2.99
CA CYS A 258 8.95 3.29 2.48
C CYS A 258 9.04 4.26 3.64
N LYS A 259 10.02 5.16 3.62
CA LYS A 259 10.19 6.24 4.58
C LYS A 259 10.22 7.57 3.83
N ARG A 260 9.42 8.53 4.29
CA ARG A 260 9.48 9.91 3.82
C ARG A 260 10.69 10.60 4.46
N LEU A 261 11.57 11.17 3.65
CA LEU A 261 12.76 11.91 4.10
C LEU A 261 12.52 13.42 4.11
N GLY A 262 11.43 13.87 3.49
CA GLY A 262 11.04 15.27 3.37
C GLY A 262 9.87 15.42 2.39
N PRO A 263 9.44 16.66 2.08
CA PRO A 263 8.40 16.89 1.08
C PRO A 263 8.73 16.19 -0.24
N ALA A 264 7.87 15.25 -0.65
CA ALA A 264 8.00 14.47 -1.88
C ALA A 264 9.39 13.80 -2.09
N ARG A 265 10.09 13.48 -1.01
CA ARG A 265 11.35 12.72 -1.02
C ARG A 265 11.22 11.47 -0.17
N TYR A 266 11.71 10.34 -0.70
CA TYR A 266 11.48 9.02 -0.12
C TYR A 266 12.71 8.15 -0.18
N ARG A 267 12.77 7.22 0.78
CA ARG A 267 13.62 6.02 0.69
C ARG A 267 12.72 4.80 0.61
N VAL A 268 12.86 4.03 -0.46
CA VAL A 268 12.25 2.69 -0.60
C VAL A 268 13.34 1.67 -0.36
N THR A 269 13.10 0.76 0.57
CA THR A 269 14.06 -0.31 0.90
C THR A 269 13.45 -1.67 0.56
N PHE A 270 14.12 -2.43 -0.29
CA PHE A 270 13.90 -3.85 -0.49
C PHE A 270 14.76 -4.60 0.54
N HIS A 271 14.10 -5.24 1.52
CA HIS A 271 14.80 -5.96 2.59
C HIS A 271 15.22 -7.36 2.15
N GLU A 272 15.93 -8.09 3.04
CA GLU A 272 16.32 -9.47 2.75
C GLU A 272 15.09 -10.35 2.53
N PRO A 273 15.13 -11.25 1.53
CA PRO A 273 14.05 -12.21 1.32
C PRO A 273 13.89 -13.14 2.54
N LEU A 274 12.64 -13.40 2.88
CA LEU A 274 12.26 -14.34 3.93
C LEU A 274 11.67 -15.59 3.26
N MET A 275 12.19 -16.78 3.60
CA MET A 275 11.49 -18.02 3.25
C MET A 275 10.35 -18.25 4.25
N PRO A 276 9.18 -18.75 3.80
CA PRO A 276 8.17 -19.24 4.73
C PRO A 276 8.78 -20.27 5.70
N ASP A 277 8.26 -20.28 6.92
CA ASP A 277 8.68 -21.24 7.95
C ASP A 277 8.52 -22.67 7.44
N ALA A 278 9.43 -23.55 7.84
CA ALA A 278 9.52 -24.94 7.38
C ALA A 278 8.98 -25.94 8.40
N ASP A 279 8.18 -25.50 9.37
CA ASP A 279 7.55 -26.41 10.34
C ASP A 279 6.70 -27.46 9.59
N PRO A 280 6.81 -28.76 9.97
CA PRO A 280 6.02 -29.81 9.32
C PRO A 280 4.49 -29.65 9.51
N ASP A 281 4.06 -28.95 10.54
CA ASP A 281 2.69 -28.50 10.71
C ASP A 281 2.46 -27.23 9.88
N GLU A 282 1.71 -27.35 8.79
CA GLU A 282 1.45 -26.26 7.85
C GLU A 282 0.80 -25.04 8.52
N GLU A 283 -0.17 -25.24 9.41
CA GLU A 283 -0.86 -24.12 10.07
C GLU A 283 0.10 -23.38 11.02
N LYS A 284 1.00 -24.09 11.67
CA LYS A 284 2.05 -23.49 12.51
C LYS A 284 3.09 -22.76 11.67
N ALA A 285 3.52 -23.33 10.53
CA ALA A 285 4.41 -22.67 9.58
C ALA A 285 3.79 -21.36 9.05
N ILE A 286 2.50 -21.38 8.71
CA ILE A 286 1.76 -20.18 8.29
C ILE A 286 1.74 -19.14 9.42
N TYR A 287 1.39 -19.55 10.65
CA TYR A 287 1.34 -18.65 11.80
C TYR A 287 2.69 -17.99 12.06
N ASN A 288 3.77 -18.77 12.12
CA ASN A 288 5.14 -18.29 12.35
C ASN A 288 5.57 -17.29 11.28
N THR A 289 5.27 -17.58 10.01
CA THR A 289 5.60 -16.68 8.89
C THR A 289 4.80 -15.38 8.96
N VAL A 290 3.51 -15.43 9.28
CA VAL A 290 2.68 -14.23 9.47
C VAL A 290 3.18 -13.39 10.64
N LEU A 291 3.65 -14.04 11.73
CA LEU A 291 4.26 -13.36 12.87
C LEU A 291 5.55 -12.62 12.46
N LEU A 292 6.40 -13.22 11.61
CA LEU A 292 7.60 -12.55 11.09
C LEU A 292 7.23 -11.31 10.26
N ILE A 293 6.20 -11.39 9.41
CA ILE A 293 5.70 -10.24 8.64
C ILE A 293 5.16 -9.14 9.57
N ASN A 294 4.43 -9.49 10.62
CA ASN A 294 3.95 -8.53 11.62
C ASN A 294 5.13 -7.84 12.32
N ARG A 295 6.14 -8.60 12.78
CA ARG A 295 7.34 -8.05 13.43
C ARG A 295 8.12 -7.10 12.50
N PHE A 296 8.25 -7.44 11.23
CA PHE A 296 8.82 -6.55 10.22
C PHE A 296 8.01 -5.23 10.14
N THR A 297 6.68 -5.34 10.04
CA THR A 297 5.79 -4.17 9.96
C THR A 297 5.91 -3.30 11.21
N GLU A 298 5.96 -3.90 12.40
CA GLU A 298 6.17 -3.19 13.67
C GLU A 298 7.51 -2.44 13.68
N ALA A 299 8.59 -3.07 13.23
CA ALA A 299 9.91 -2.45 13.17
C ALA A 299 9.91 -1.20 12.30
N VAL A 300 9.31 -1.29 11.11
CA VAL A 300 9.16 -0.13 10.20
C VAL A 300 8.32 0.99 10.82
N ILE A 301 7.21 0.64 11.49
CA ILE A 301 6.36 1.63 12.17
C ILE A 301 7.13 2.32 13.31
N ARG A 302 7.92 1.57 14.10
CA ARG A 302 8.72 2.15 15.21
C ARG A 302 9.77 3.15 14.73
N GLU A 303 10.32 2.98 13.52
CA GLU A 303 11.29 3.93 12.94
C GLU A 303 10.66 5.26 12.51
N ALA A 304 9.39 5.27 12.10
CA ALA A 304 8.65 6.46 11.67
C ALA A 304 7.16 6.30 11.96
N PRO A 305 6.76 6.40 13.24
CA PRO A 305 5.40 6.07 13.66
C PRO A 305 4.34 6.99 13.05
N ASP A 306 4.66 8.24 12.78
CA ASP A 306 3.77 9.21 12.11
C ASP A 306 3.59 8.95 10.60
N GLN A 307 4.27 7.95 10.04
CA GLN A 307 4.22 7.65 8.61
C GLN A 307 3.43 6.39 8.27
N TRP A 308 2.75 5.77 9.26
CA TRP A 308 1.86 4.65 9.00
C TRP A 308 0.39 5.08 8.95
N PHE A 309 -0.44 4.27 8.26
CA PHE A 309 -1.86 4.58 8.05
C PHE A 309 -2.72 4.17 9.26
N TRP A 310 -2.67 4.95 10.35
CA TRP A 310 -3.35 4.70 11.61
C TRP A 310 -4.88 4.77 11.57
N MET A 311 -5.47 5.32 10.53
CA MET A 311 -6.92 5.49 10.42
C MET A 311 -7.69 4.16 10.38
N HIS A 312 -7.06 3.09 9.94
CA HIS A 312 -7.66 1.78 9.85
C HIS A 312 -7.60 1.05 11.19
N ASN A 313 -8.74 0.53 11.65
CA ASN A 313 -8.81 -0.23 12.90
C ASN A 313 -8.02 -1.54 12.76
N ARG A 314 -6.78 -1.56 13.22
CA ARG A 314 -5.90 -2.73 13.08
C ARG A 314 -6.30 -3.86 14.02
N TRP A 315 -6.75 -3.53 15.22
CA TRP A 315 -7.19 -4.51 16.21
C TRP A 315 -8.71 -4.60 16.29
N PRO A 316 -9.27 -5.77 16.72
CA PRO A 316 -10.68 -5.90 16.99
C PRO A 316 -11.10 -5.09 18.22
N LYS A 317 -12.39 -4.72 18.29
CA LYS A 317 -12.93 -3.95 19.45
C LYS A 317 -12.68 -4.64 20.81
N ALA A 318 -12.71 -5.97 20.85
CA ALA A 318 -12.42 -6.73 22.06
C ALA A 318 -10.98 -6.53 22.56
N ALA A 319 -10.00 -6.37 21.67
CA ALA A 319 -8.61 -6.08 22.04
C ALA A 319 -8.49 -4.67 22.63
N TRP A 320 -9.21 -3.67 22.08
CA TRP A 320 -9.24 -2.32 22.66
C TRP A 320 -9.85 -2.30 24.06
N ALA A 321 -10.97 -3.03 24.27
CA ALA A 321 -11.60 -3.15 25.58
C ALA A 321 -10.63 -3.77 26.61
N LYS A 322 -9.95 -4.86 26.21
CA LYS A 322 -8.97 -5.55 27.06
C LYS A 322 -7.78 -4.64 27.43
N ALA A 323 -7.36 -3.78 26.52
CA ALA A 323 -6.27 -2.80 26.73
C ALA A 323 -6.73 -1.50 27.41
N GLY A 324 -8.02 -1.31 27.70
CA GLY A 324 -8.54 -0.10 28.34
C GLY A 324 -8.49 1.17 27.47
N VAL A 325 -8.43 1.03 26.13
CA VAL A 325 -8.30 2.16 25.18
C VAL A 325 -9.57 2.44 24.36
N MET A 326 -10.74 2.08 24.88
CA MET A 326 -12.04 2.31 24.22
C MET A 326 -12.51 3.76 24.27
#